data_f55b679bd9ddb73b5a3cdb4dac586a5c
#
_entry.id   f55b679bd9ddb73b5a3cdb4dac586a5c
#
_cell.length_a   1.000
_cell.length_b   1.000
_cell.length_c   1.000
_cell.angle_alpha   90.00
_cell.angle_beta   90.00
_cell.angle_gamma   90.00
#
_symmetry.space_group_name_H-M   'P 1'
#
loop_
_entity.id
_entity.type
_entity.pdbx_description
1 polymer ?
#
loop_
_entity_poly.entity_id
_entity_poly.type
_entity_poly.pdbx_seq_one_letter_code
_entity_poly.pdbx_strand_id
1 'polypeptide(L)'
;MSSRDEFVQKLKDQIDALNSEIDQLEARARETSGEVEEELRKQSARVEEQREQFYARLESLKEAGEDNWERVKGEAEHALKALHNSVNYFRSHFR
;
A
#
# COMPACT_ATOMS: atom_id res chain seq x y z
N MET A 1 3.09 17.54 19.82
CA MET A 1 3.43 16.97 18.49
C MET A 1 2.82 17.83 17.40
N SER A 2 3.45 17.88 16.25
CA SER A 2 2.94 18.65 15.13
C SER A 2 1.87 17.85 14.38
N SER A 3 0.98 18.56 13.67
CA SER A 3 -0.02 17.91 12.84
C SER A 3 0.64 17.11 11.70
N ARG A 4 1.85 17.50 11.28
CA ARG A 4 2.60 16.73 10.28
C ARG A 4 3.00 15.38 10.81
N ASP A 5 3.48 15.31 12.04
CA ASP A 5 3.86 14.05 12.68
C ASP A 5 2.64 13.16 12.87
N GLU A 6 1.51 13.73 13.23
CA GLU A 6 0.26 13.00 13.38
C GLU A 6 -0.20 12.41 12.05
N PHE A 7 -0.06 13.18 10.97
CA PHE A 7 -0.42 12.72 9.64
C PHE A 7 0.46 11.55 9.18
N VAL A 8 1.77 11.67 9.38
CA VAL A 8 2.71 10.60 9.03
C VAL A 8 2.41 9.34 9.84
N GLN A 9 2.11 9.48 11.12
CA GLN A 9 1.77 8.34 11.96
C GLN A 9 0.48 7.66 11.50
N LYS A 10 -0.50 8.46 11.09
CA LYS A 10 -1.75 7.93 10.54
C LYS A 10 -1.49 7.06 9.31
N LEU A 11 -0.63 7.54 8.41
CA LEU A 11 -0.28 6.77 7.21
C LEU A 11 0.45 5.47 7.57
N LYS A 12 1.34 5.52 8.56
CA LYS A 12 2.04 4.33 9.03
C LYS A 12 1.07 3.30 9.60
N ASP A 13 0.10 3.75 10.38
CA ASP A 13 -0.91 2.87 10.96
C ASP A 13 -1.75 2.22 9.86
N GLN A 14 -2.09 2.97 8.83
CA GLN A 14 -2.88 2.46 7.71
C GLN A 14 -2.09 1.44 6.88
N ILE A 15 -0.80 1.69 6.62
CA ILE A 15 0.00 0.72 5.87
C ILE A 15 0.25 -0.54 6.69
N ASP A 16 0.39 -0.43 8.00
CA ASP A 16 0.56 -1.61 8.86
C ASP A 16 -0.67 -2.51 8.78
N ALA A 17 -1.87 -1.92 8.80
CA ALA A 17 -3.10 -2.68 8.64
C ALA A 17 -3.18 -3.37 7.28
N LEU A 18 -2.80 -2.65 6.22
CA LEU A 18 -2.78 -3.22 4.86
C LEU A 18 -1.73 -4.33 4.74
N ASN A 19 -0.58 -4.18 5.39
CA ASN A 19 0.47 -5.21 5.36
C ASN A 19 -0.02 -6.53 5.96
N SER A 20 -0.78 -6.48 7.04
CA SER A 20 -1.37 -7.69 7.63
C SER A 20 -2.30 -8.37 6.64
N GLU A 21 -3.12 -7.58 5.95
CA GLU A 21 -4.04 -8.09 4.95
C GLU A 21 -3.31 -8.66 3.74
N ILE A 22 -2.26 -7.97 3.29
CA ILE A 22 -1.42 -8.43 2.17
C ILE A 22 -0.78 -9.77 2.51
N ASP A 23 -0.23 -9.91 3.71
CA ASP A 23 0.40 -11.15 4.15
C ASP A 23 -0.59 -12.33 4.11
N GLN A 24 -1.83 -12.10 4.54
CA GLN A 24 -2.87 -13.12 4.51
C GLN A 24 -3.23 -13.51 3.07
N LEU A 25 -3.33 -12.53 2.18
CA LEU A 25 -3.65 -12.78 0.78
C LEU A 25 -2.52 -13.53 0.06
N GLU A 26 -1.28 -13.16 0.35
CA GLU A 26 -0.12 -13.84 -0.23
C GLU A 26 -0.02 -15.28 0.25
N ALA A 27 -0.34 -15.53 1.53
CA ALA A 27 -0.36 -16.89 2.06
C ALA A 27 -1.40 -17.73 1.35
N ARG A 28 -2.59 -17.18 1.11
CA ARG A 28 -3.64 -17.89 0.34
C ARG A 28 -3.22 -18.16 -1.09
N ALA A 29 -2.54 -17.18 -1.71
CA ALA A 29 -2.07 -17.32 -3.08
C ALA A 29 -1.08 -18.47 -3.22
N ARG A 30 -0.22 -18.66 -2.22
CA ARG A 30 0.76 -19.77 -2.23
C ARG A 30 0.09 -21.13 -2.10
N GLU A 31 -1.07 -21.21 -1.45
CA GLU A 31 -1.82 -22.44 -1.29
C GLU A 31 -2.65 -22.78 -2.51
N THR A 32 -2.84 -21.82 -3.41
CA THR A 32 -3.64 -22.00 -4.62
C THR A 32 -2.78 -22.56 -5.73
N SER A 33 -3.33 -23.49 -6.50
CA SER A 33 -2.64 -24.08 -7.64
C SER A 33 -3.55 -24.06 -8.88
N GLY A 34 -2.95 -24.22 -10.06
CA GLY A 34 -3.67 -24.27 -11.32
C GLY A 34 -3.70 -22.93 -12.04
N GLU A 35 -4.73 -22.73 -12.86
CA GLU A 35 -4.83 -21.54 -13.71
C GLU A 35 -4.88 -20.22 -12.93
N VAL A 36 -5.47 -20.25 -11.75
CA VAL A 36 -5.64 -19.06 -10.92
C VAL A 36 -4.31 -18.62 -10.30
N GLU A 37 -3.36 -19.53 -10.15
CA GLU A 37 -2.06 -19.24 -9.54
C GLU A 37 -1.33 -18.11 -10.26
N GLU A 38 -1.30 -18.13 -11.57
CA GLU A 38 -0.59 -17.11 -12.36
C GLU A 38 -1.21 -15.73 -12.17
N GLU A 39 -2.55 -15.67 -12.19
CA GLU A 39 -3.25 -14.42 -11.96
C GLU A 39 -2.96 -13.87 -10.57
N LEU A 40 -2.95 -14.73 -9.56
CA LEU A 40 -2.66 -14.32 -8.20
C LEU A 40 -1.22 -13.84 -8.03
N ARG A 41 -0.27 -14.43 -8.77
CA ARG A 41 1.11 -13.94 -8.79
C ARG A 41 1.20 -12.53 -9.36
N LYS A 42 0.45 -12.27 -10.43
CA LYS A 42 0.41 -10.93 -11.03
C LYS A 42 -0.15 -9.91 -10.05
N GLN A 43 -1.22 -10.28 -9.35
CA GLN A 43 -1.81 -9.40 -8.35
C GLN A 43 -0.85 -9.12 -7.21
N SER A 44 -0.15 -10.15 -6.74
CA SER A 44 0.84 -10.00 -5.67
C SER A 44 1.98 -9.07 -6.09
N ALA A 45 2.49 -9.24 -7.32
CA ALA A 45 3.56 -8.40 -7.85
C ALA A 45 3.12 -6.94 -7.93
N ARG A 46 1.88 -6.70 -8.36
CA ARG A 46 1.33 -5.35 -8.46
C ARG A 46 1.19 -4.70 -7.08
N VAL A 47 0.73 -5.46 -6.10
CA VAL A 47 0.61 -4.96 -4.72
C VAL A 47 1.99 -4.60 -4.17
N GLU A 48 3.00 -5.45 -4.41
CA GLU A 48 4.35 -5.17 -3.95
C GLU A 48 4.92 -3.90 -4.57
N GLU A 49 4.71 -3.71 -5.87
CA GLU A 49 5.17 -2.51 -6.57
C GLU A 49 4.52 -1.26 -5.98
N GLN A 50 3.23 -1.30 -5.74
CA GLN A 50 2.52 -0.15 -5.18
C GLN A 50 2.89 0.09 -3.72
N ARG A 51 3.20 -0.96 -2.97
CA ARG A 51 3.68 -0.82 -1.59
C ARG A 51 5.01 -0.10 -1.56
N GLU A 52 5.93 -0.45 -2.46
CA GLU A 52 7.21 0.23 -2.58
C GLU A 52 7.03 1.71 -2.93
N GLN A 53 6.13 2.00 -3.86
CA GLN A 53 5.83 3.38 -4.24
C GLN A 53 5.28 4.18 -3.07
N PHE A 54 4.40 3.56 -2.27
CA PHE A 54 3.88 4.23 -1.09
C PHE A 54 4.99 4.55 -0.09
N TYR A 55 5.89 3.60 0.18
CA TYR A 55 6.98 3.85 1.11
C TYR A 55 7.91 4.96 0.61
N ALA A 56 8.16 5.01 -0.71
CA ALA A 56 8.95 6.10 -1.29
C ALA A 56 8.28 7.45 -1.06
N ARG A 57 6.96 7.53 -1.24
CA ARG A 57 6.21 8.75 -0.99
C ARG A 57 6.20 9.12 0.49
N LEU A 58 6.13 8.13 1.37
CA LEU A 58 6.17 8.37 2.81
C LEU A 58 7.52 8.98 3.22
N GLU A 59 8.62 8.47 2.67
CA GLU A 59 9.95 9.05 2.93
C GLU A 59 10.04 10.47 2.41
N SER A 60 9.52 10.73 1.21
CA SER A 60 9.47 12.09 0.66
C SER A 60 8.67 13.02 1.57
N LEU A 61 7.59 12.52 2.14
CA LEU A 61 6.74 13.30 3.03
C LEU A 61 7.48 13.69 4.31
N LYS A 62 8.24 12.77 4.87
CA LYS A 62 9.05 13.05 6.08
C LYS A 62 10.09 14.13 5.83
N GLU A 63 10.61 14.19 4.62
CA GLU A 63 11.67 15.13 4.24
C GLU A 63 11.14 16.45 3.67
N ALA A 64 9.83 16.56 3.42
CA ALA A 64 9.24 17.72 2.77
C ALA A 64 9.32 18.96 3.64
N GLY A 65 9.70 20.09 3.00
CA GLY A 65 9.64 21.40 3.64
C GLY A 65 8.22 21.97 3.53
N GLU A 66 8.02 23.13 4.12
CA GLU A 66 6.70 23.77 4.12
C GLU A 66 6.17 24.01 2.71
N ASP A 67 7.04 24.40 1.78
CA ASP A 67 6.64 24.73 0.42
C ASP A 67 6.13 23.51 -0.35
N ASN A 68 6.61 22.32 0.02
CA ASN A 68 6.29 21.09 -0.69
C ASN A 68 5.30 20.19 0.05
N TRP A 69 5.00 20.52 1.30
CA TRP A 69 4.21 19.64 2.17
C TRP A 69 2.88 19.22 1.56
N GLU A 70 2.09 20.19 1.11
CA GLU A 70 0.75 19.89 0.58
C GLU A 70 0.80 19.01 -0.68
N ARG A 71 1.77 19.25 -1.54
CA ARG A 71 1.94 18.45 -2.76
C ARG A 71 2.34 17.01 -2.43
N VAL A 72 3.34 16.85 -1.57
CA VAL A 72 3.86 15.53 -1.22
C VAL A 72 2.84 14.75 -0.39
N LYS A 73 2.09 15.46 0.46
CA LYS A 73 0.99 14.87 1.22
C LYS A 73 -0.05 14.26 0.29
N GLY A 74 -0.45 15.01 -0.75
CA GLY A 74 -1.40 14.52 -1.73
C GLY A 74 -0.88 13.30 -2.49
N GLU A 75 0.40 13.30 -2.84
CA GLU A 75 1.02 12.16 -3.52
C GLU A 75 1.02 10.90 -2.63
N ALA A 76 1.31 11.07 -1.34
CA ALA A 76 1.32 9.94 -0.40
C ALA A 76 -0.10 9.37 -0.21
N GLU A 77 -1.08 10.25 -0.07
CA GLU A 77 -2.48 9.84 0.05
C GLU A 77 -2.94 9.08 -1.19
N HIS A 78 -2.57 9.58 -2.37
CA HIS A 78 -2.92 8.93 -3.63
C HIS A 78 -2.27 7.54 -3.74
N ALA A 79 -1.01 7.43 -3.36
CA ALA A 79 -0.30 6.15 -3.39
C ALA A 79 -0.93 5.13 -2.44
N LEU A 80 -1.37 5.57 -1.26
CA LEU A 80 -2.04 4.70 -0.31
C LEU A 80 -3.38 4.22 -0.85
N LYS A 81 -4.14 5.13 -1.47
CA LYS A 81 -5.43 4.78 -2.07
C LYS A 81 -5.25 3.76 -3.19
N ALA A 82 -4.25 3.96 -4.04
CA ALA A 82 -3.96 3.02 -5.14
C ALA A 82 -3.60 1.65 -4.60
N LEU A 83 -2.80 1.59 -3.53
CA LEU A 83 -2.44 0.33 -2.88
C LEU A 83 -3.69 -0.34 -2.28
N HIS A 84 -4.51 0.43 -1.60
CA HIS A 84 -5.75 -0.10 -1.00
C HIS A 84 -6.66 -0.71 -2.07
N ASN A 85 -6.82 -0.02 -3.19
CA ASN A 85 -7.63 -0.52 -4.31
C ASN A 85 -7.08 -1.81 -4.88
N SER A 86 -5.75 -1.93 -4.99
CA SER A 86 -5.12 -3.14 -5.49
C SER A 86 -5.27 -4.31 -4.52
N VAL A 87 -5.23 -4.04 -3.22
CA VAL A 87 -5.46 -5.07 -2.21
C VAL A 87 -6.90 -5.56 -2.29
N ASN A 88 -7.87 -4.66 -2.46
CA ASN A 88 -9.27 -5.04 -2.62
C ASN A 88 -9.48 -5.87 -3.88
N TYR A 89 -8.83 -5.51 -4.98
CA TYR A 89 -8.92 -6.26 -6.23
C TYR A 89 -8.34 -7.67 -6.05
N PHE A 90 -7.18 -7.77 -5.42
CA PHE A 90 -6.55 -9.05 -5.09
C PHE A 90 -7.49 -9.92 -4.28
N ARG A 91 -8.07 -9.34 -3.23
CA ARG A 91 -9.00 -10.07 -2.36
C ARG A 91 -10.20 -10.62 -3.14
N SER A 92 -10.70 -9.89 -4.11
CA SER A 92 -11.87 -10.29 -4.88
C SER A 92 -11.65 -11.59 -5.64
N HIS A 93 -10.40 -11.98 -5.91
CA HIS A 93 -10.09 -13.24 -6.60
C HIS A 93 -10.24 -14.46 -5.71
N PHE A 94 -10.48 -14.28 -4.41
CA PHE A 94 -10.67 -15.38 -3.47
C PHE A 94 -12.13 -15.61 -3.08
N ARG A 95 -13.03 -14.94 -3.72
CA ARG A 95 -14.46 -15.10 -3.46
C ARG A 95 -15.08 -16.23 -4.28
#